data_afb4fc796aaf15676e477c98d29feb54
#
_entry.id   afb4fc796aaf15676e477c98d29feb54
#
_cell.length_a   1.000
_cell.length_b   1.000
_cell.length_c   1.000
_cell.angle_alpha   90.00
_cell.angle_beta   90.00
_cell.angle_gamma   90.00
#
_symmetry.space_group_name_H-M   'P 1'
#
loop_
_entity.id
_entity.type
_entity.pdbx_description
1 polymer ?
#
loop_
_entity_poly.entity_id
_entity_poly.type
_entity_poly.pdbx_seq_one_letter_code
_entity_poly.pdbx_strand_id
1 'polypeptide(L)'
;MDWLSQIGQWFVSAWNWIADSVYKSIVADNRYVFYLTGLGNTLLISLMAVVIGITLGVLIAVVVNAAKANPRLNWAKKICSLYVTVIRGTPVVLQLMIIYYIIFRSVQIPQIVVGGLAFGLNSAAYISE
;
A
#
# COMPACT_ATOMS: atom_id res chain seq x y z
N MET A 1 51.65 -4.69 19.06
CA MET A 1 50.28 -4.90 19.63
C MET A 1 49.32 -3.77 19.27
N ASP A 2 49.60 -3.00 18.20
CA ASP A 2 48.79 -1.79 17.86
C ASP A 2 47.54 -2.07 17.02
N TRP A 3 47.43 -3.23 16.41
CA TRP A 3 46.29 -3.59 15.56
C TRP A 3 44.99 -3.81 16.35
N LEU A 4 45.09 -4.34 17.58
CA LEU A 4 43.93 -4.52 18.46
C LEU A 4 43.36 -3.20 18.91
N SER A 5 44.21 -2.22 19.22
CA SER A 5 43.77 -0.86 19.56
C SER A 5 43.13 -0.13 18.36
N GLN A 6 43.70 -0.34 17.17
CA GLN A 6 43.13 0.21 15.93
C GLN A 6 41.76 -0.36 15.61
N ILE A 7 41.56 -1.68 15.75
CA ILE A 7 40.28 -2.34 15.60
C ILE A 7 39.25 -1.77 16.63
N GLY A 8 39.69 -1.68 17.89
CA GLY A 8 38.82 -1.10 18.94
C GLY A 8 38.38 0.32 18.64
N GLN A 9 39.29 1.18 18.18
CA GLN A 9 38.97 2.55 17.77
C GLN A 9 38.04 2.61 16.56
N TRP A 10 38.23 1.71 15.62
CA TRP A 10 37.35 1.62 14.44
C TRP A 10 35.92 1.24 14.85
N PHE A 11 35.73 0.27 15.75
CA PHE A 11 34.42 -0.08 16.27
C PHE A 11 33.76 1.06 17.03
N VAL A 12 34.50 1.76 17.87
CA VAL A 12 33.98 2.94 18.62
C VAL A 12 33.60 4.05 17.66
N SER A 13 34.41 4.32 16.65
CA SER A 13 34.14 5.34 15.64
C SER A 13 32.90 4.99 14.80
N ALA A 14 32.80 3.74 14.39
CA ALA A 14 31.63 3.23 13.66
C ALA A 14 30.36 3.34 14.50
N TRP A 15 30.43 2.96 15.78
CA TRP A 15 29.29 3.08 16.70
C TRP A 15 28.87 4.53 16.92
N ASN A 16 29.82 5.42 17.16
CA ASN A 16 29.53 6.85 17.33
C ASN A 16 28.94 7.46 16.05
N TRP A 17 29.44 7.08 14.87
CA TRP A 17 28.88 7.52 13.59
C TRP A 17 27.44 7.02 13.38
N ILE A 18 27.16 5.75 13.72
CA ILE A 18 25.80 5.18 13.66
C ILE A 18 24.89 5.89 14.64
N ALA A 19 25.31 6.06 15.90
CA ALA A 19 24.53 6.71 16.93
C ALA A 19 24.20 8.17 16.57
N ASP A 20 25.19 8.90 16.06
CA ASP A 20 25.01 10.31 15.62
C ASP A 20 24.09 10.39 14.38
N SER A 21 24.24 9.44 13.44
CA SER A 21 23.37 9.35 12.27
C SER A 21 21.93 9.04 12.64
N VAL A 22 21.70 8.12 13.55
CA VAL A 22 20.35 7.78 14.08
C VAL A 22 19.76 8.97 14.82
N TYR A 23 20.55 9.63 15.69
CA TYR A 23 20.09 10.81 16.41
C TYR A 23 19.69 11.94 15.45
N LYS A 24 20.53 12.26 14.47
CA LYS A 24 20.27 13.29 13.45
C LYS A 24 19.07 12.95 12.55
N SER A 25 18.87 11.67 12.27
CA SER A 25 17.80 11.24 11.38
C SER A 25 16.43 11.17 12.05
N ILE A 26 16.39 10.86 13.36
CA ILE A 26 15.14 10.57 14.06
C ILE A 26 14.81 11.65 15.09
N VAL A 27 15.80 12.10 15.88
CA VAL A 27 15.56 12.96 17.06
C VAL A 27 15.77 14.43 16.73
N ALA A 28 16.80 14.76 15.95
CA ALA A 28 17.11 16.15 15.60
C ALA A 28 15.91 16.78 14.86
N ASP A 29 15.63 18.04 15.16
CA ASP A 29 14.54 18.82 14.55
C ASP A 29 13.14 18.18 14.66
N ASN A 30 12.89 17.37 15.70
CA ASN A 30 11.64 16.65 15.90
C ASN A 30 11.23 15.76 14.72
N ARG A 31 12.18 15.20 13.99
CA ARG A 31 11.92 14.38 12.79
C ARG A 31 11.09 13.13 13.07
N TYR A 32 11.13 12.62 14.31
CA TYR A 32 10.26 11.51 14.71
C TYR A 32 8.77 11.80 14.46
N VAL A 33 8.34 13.05 14.47
CA VAL A 33 6.96 13.45 14.17
C VAL A 33 6.59 13.10 12.73
N PHE A 34 7.51 13.29 11.78
CA PHE A 34 7.28 12.88 10.37
C PHE A 34 7.11 11.37 10.23
N TYR A 35 7.91 10.59 10.96
CA TYR A 35 7.80 9.13 10.95
C TYR A 35 6.48 8.67 11.57
N LEU A 36 6.08 9.24 12.69
CA LEU A 36 4.81 8.93 13.35
C LEU A 36 3.60 9.32 12.47
N THR A 37 3.65 10.49 11.85
CA THR A 37 2.62 10.93 10.91
C THR A 37 2.56 10.01 9.69
N GLY A 38 3.71 9.65 9.13
CA GLY A 38 3.79 8.70 8.02
C GLY A 38 3.23 7.32 8.40
N LEU A 39 3.54 6.83 9.60
CA LEU A 39 2.99 5.58 10.13
C LEU A 39 1.46 5.67 10.27
N GLY A 40 0.94 6.75 10.84
CA GLY A 40 -0.49 6.99 10.96
C GLY A 40 -1.20 6.99 9.61
N ASN A 41 -0.64 7.68 8.63
CA ASN A 41 -1.18 7.70 7.26
C ASN A 41 -1.16 6.31 6.61
N THR A 42 -0.10 5.54 6.81
CA THR A 42 0.02 4.17 6.30
C THR A 42 -1.04 3.26 6.92
N LEU A 43 -1.23 3.33 8.24
CA LEU A 43 -2.26 2.55 8.93
C LEU A 43 -3.66 2.92 8.46
N LEU A 44 -3.93 4.20 8.26
CA LEU A 44 -5.23 4.68 7.75
C LEU A 44 -5.51 4.18 6.33
N ILE A 45 -4.53 4.32 5.43
CA ILE A 45 -4.63 3.80 4.04
C ILE A 45 -4.86 2.29 4.06
N SER A 46 -4.12 1.55 4.89
CA SER A 46 -4.23 0.11 5.00
C SER A 46 -5.62 -0.32 5.52
N LEU A 47 -6.14 0.37 6.53
CA LEU A 47 -7.46 0.09 7.07
C LEU A 47 -8.56 0.34 6.01
N MET A 48 -8.48 1.47 5.30
CA MET A 48 -9.40 1.77 4.21
C MET A 48 -9.31 0.70 3.10
N ALA A 49 -8.10 0.31 2.72
CA ALA A 49 -7.87 -0.70 1.70
C ALA A 49 -8.45 -2.07 2.10
N VAL A 50 -8.31 -2.46 3.36
CA VAL A 50 -8.88 -3.70 3.90
C VAL A 50 -10.42 -3.67 3.87
N VAL A 51 -11.02 -2.60 4.36
CA VAL A 51 -12.49 -2.47 4.38
C VAL A 51 -13.07 -2.51 2.97
N ILE A 52 -12.52 -1.71 2.05
CA ILE A 52 -12.95 -1.66 0.64
C ILE A 52 -12.67 -3.01 -0.03
N GLY A 53 -11.49 -3.56 0.18
CA GLY A 53 -11.04 -4.82 -0.42
C GLY A 53 -11.92 -6.00 -0.02
N ILE A 54 -12.22 -6.15 1.27
CA ILE A 54 -13.11 -7.22 1.75
C ILE A 54 -14.52 -7.02 1.20
N THR A 55 -15.06 -5.82 1.33
CA THR A 55 -16.45 -5.55 0.89
C THR A 55 -16.63 -5.84 -0.59
N LEU A 56 -15.79 -5.25 -1.45
CA LEU A 56 -15.89 -5.45 -2.90
C LEU A 56 -15.46 -6.86 -3.31
N GLY A 57 -14.41 -7.41 -2.71
CA GLY A 57 -13.91 -8.75 -3.02
C GLY A 57 -14.96 -9.82 -2.72
N VAL A 58 -15.61 -9.76 -1.57
CA VAL A 58 -16.71 -10.68 -1.23
C VAL A 58 -17.89 -10.51 -2.17
N LEU A 59 -18.28 -9.28 -2.50
CA LEU A 59 -19.36 -9.04 -3.47
C LEU A 59 -19.04 -9.67 -4.85
N ILE A 60 -17.82 -9.48 -5.34
CA ILE A 60 -17.38 -10.07 -6.60
C ILE A 60 -17.41 -11.60 -6.52
N ALA A 61 -16.88 -12.19 -5.45
CA ALA A 61 -16.86 -13.64 -5.24
C ALA A 61 -18.28 -14.21 -5.20
N VAL A 62 -19.21 -13.56 -4.53
CA VAL A 62 -20.63 -13.96 -4.49
C VAL A 62 -21.25 -13.92 -5.88
N VAL A 63 -21.05 -12.84 -6.64
CA VAL A 63 -21.57 -12.70 -8.01
C VAL A 63 -21.01 -13.79 -8.93
N VAL A 64 -19.71 -14.03 -8.89
CA VAL A 64 -19.05 -15.05 -9.71
C VAL A 64 -19.57 -16.45 -9.35
N ASN A 65 -19.77 -16.72 -8.06
CA ASN A 65 -20.26 -18.03 -7.61
C ASN A 65 -21.75 -18.22 -7.94
N ALA A 66 -22.59 -17.19 -7.76
CA ALA A 66 -24.00 -17.21 -8.14
C ALA A 66 -24.21 -17.42 -9.66
N ALA A 67 -23.30 -16.89 -10.47
CA ALA A 67 -23.33 -17.09 -11.93
C ALA A 67 -23.06 -18.54 -12.37
N LYS A 68 -22.48 -19.38 -11.51
CA LYS A 68 -22.31 -20.82 -11.80
C LYS A 68 -23.66 -21.53 -11.75
N ALA A 69 -24.58 -21.11 -10.90
CA ALA A 69 -25.91 -21.70 -10.73
C ALA A 69 -26.96 -21.05 -11.65
N ASN A 70 -26.76 -19.79 -12.07
CA ASN A 70 -27.73 -19.03 -12.86
C ASN A 70 -27.10 -18.45 -14.14
N PRO A 71 -27.40 -19.01 -15.32
CA PRO A 71 -26.84 -18.52 -16.59
C PRO A 71 -27.16 -17.04 -16.92
N ARG A 72 -28.21 -16.48 -16.33
CA ARG A 72 -28.58 -15.06 -16.53
C ARG A 72 -27.51 -14.09 -15.96
N LEU A 73 -26.69 -14.54 -15.02
CA LEU A 73 -25.60 -13.76 -14.41
C LEU A 73 -24.26 -13.87 -15.14
N ASN A 74 -24.19 -14.57 -16.27
CA ASN A 74 -22.94 -14.77 -17.02
C ASN A 74 -22.31 -13.45 -17.48
N TRP A 75 -23.12 -12.43 -17.79
CA TRP A 75 -22.61 -11.10 -18.16
C TRP A 75 -21.88 -10.44 -16.98
N ALA A 76 -22.46 -10.52 -15.77
CA ALA A 76 -21.84 -9.97 -14.55
C ALA A 76 -20.52 -10.72 -14.21
N LYS A 77 -20.52 -12.05 -14.34
CA LYS A 77 -19.31 -12.86 -14.20
C LYS A 77 -18.21 -12.40 -15.16
N LYS A 78 -18.55 -12.14 -16.45
CA LYS A 78 -17.57 -11.67 -17.43
C LYS A 78 -16.96 -10.32 -17.04
N ILE A 79 -17.76 -9.39 -16.55
CA ILE A 79 -17.30 -8.07 -16.09
C ILE A 79 -16.38 -8.23 -14.85
N CYS A 80 -16.79 -9.03 -13.87
CA CYS A 80 -15.98 -9.31 -12.69
C CYS A 80 -14.64 -9.97 -13.08
N SER A 81 -14.67 -10.95 -13.98
CA SER A 81 -13.46 -11.62 -14.46
C SER A 81 -12.53 -10.66 -15.20
N LEU A 82 -13.08 -9.78 -16.05
CA LEU A 82 -12.31 -8.75 -16.73
C LEU A 82 -11.63 -7.81 -15.73
N TYR A 83 -12.38 -7.33 -14.73
CA TYR A 83 -11.83 -6.50 -13.66
C TYR A 83 -10.67 -7.18 -12.93
N VAL A 84 -10.88 -8.40 -12.47
CA VAL A 84 -9.84 -9.17 -11.75
C VAL A 84 -8.61 -9.38 -12.64
N THR A 85 -8.80 -9.76 -13.91
CA THR A 85 -7.71 -9.97 -14.86
C THR A 85 -6.91 -8.70 -15.11
N VAL A 86 -7.57 -7.55 -15.31
CA VAL A 86 -6.90 -6.26 -15.55
C VAL A 86 -6.15 -5.80 -14.30
N ILE A 87 -6.80 -5.84 -13.14
CA ILE A 87 -6.20 -5.36 -11.89
C ILE A 87 -4.99 -6.23 -11.49
N ARG A 88 -5.09 -7.53 -11.60
CA ARG A 88 -3.96 -8.43 -11.26
C ARG A 88 -2.90 -8.51 -12.35
N GLY A 89 -3.25 -8.20 -13.58
CA GLY A 89 -2.32 -8.16 -14.71
C GLY A 89 -1.52 -6.88 -14.84
N THR A 90 -1.86 -5.83 -14.05
CA THR A 90 -1.18 -4.53 -14.11
C THR A 90 -0.47 -4.21 -12.80
N PRO A 91 0.73 -3.54 -12.84
CA PRO A 91 1.43 -3.12 -11.63
C PRO A 91 0.59 -2.15 -10.79
N VAL A 92 0.52 -2.39 -9.48
CA VAL A 92 -0.26 -1.54 -8.55
C VAL A 92 0.16 -0.08 -8.57
N VAL A 93 1.44 0.19 -8.77
CA VAL A 93 1.97 1.57 -8.88
C VAL A 93 1.38 2.29 -10.09
N LEU A 94 1.26 1.59 -11.23
CA LEU A 94 0.64 2.14 -12.43
C LEU A 94 -0.84 2.45 -12.20
N GLN A 95 -1.57 1.55 -11.52
CA GLN A 95 -2.97 1.77 -11.14
C GLN A 95 -3.12 3.02 -10.24
N LEU A 96 -2.24 3.16 -9.25
CA LEU A 96 -2.22 4.31 -8.35
C LEU A 96 -2.00 5.61 -9.14
N MET A 97 -1.05 5.62 -10.08
CA MET A 97 -0.77 6.78 -10.93
C MET A 97 -1.97 7.14 -11.82
N ILE A 98 -2.62 6.15 -12.43
CA ILE A 98 -3.81 6.38 -13.25
C ILE A 98 -4.94 6.97 -12.40
N ILE A 99 -5.21 6.38 -11.24
CA ILE A 99 -6.28 6.85 -10.35
C ILE A 99 -5.98 8.28 -9.89
N TYR A 100 -4.75 8.55 -9.45
CA TYR A 100 -4.38 9.85 -8.92
C TYR A 100 -4.31 10.94 -10.00
N TYR A 101 -3.59 10.69 -11.10
CA TYR A 101 -3.30 11.73 -12.11
C TYR A 101 -4.34 11.85 -13.21
N ILE A 102 -5.12 10.81 -13.48
CA ILE A 102 -6.11 10.81 -14.56
C ILE A 102 -7.52 10.94 -13.99
N ILE A 103 -7.91 10.06 -13.06
CA ILE A 103 -9.30 10.02 -12.56
C ILE A 103 -9.56 11.20 -11.62
N PHE A 104 -8.67 11.44 -10.67
CA PHE A 104 -8.84 12.49 -9.65
C PHE A 104 -8.10 13.79 -9.95
N ARG A 105 -7.61 13.97 -11.17
CA ARG A 105 -6.89 15.20 -11.58
C ARG A 105 -7.68 16.47 -11.32
N SER A 106 -8.99 16.46 -11.59
CA SER A 106 -9.87 17.61 -11.49
C SER A 106 -10.58 17.75 -10.15
N VAL A 107 -10.38 16.80 -9.24
CA VAL A 107 -11.08 16.76 -7.95
C VAL A 107 -10.06 16.87 -6.82
N GLN A 108 -10.24 17.85 -5.93
CA GLN A 108 -9.38 18.02 -4.76
C GLN A 108 -9.72 16.99 -3.66
N ILE A 109 -9.28 15.75 -3.84
CA ILE A 109 -9.43 14.69 -2.86
C ILE A 109 -8.11 14.49 -2.13
N PRO A 110 -8.11 14.31 -0.80
CA PRO A 110 -6.89 14.00 -0.04
C PRO A 110 -6.19 12.76 -0.59
N GLN A 111 -4.86 12.82 -0.73
CA GLN A 111 -4.03 11.73 -1.28
C GLN A 111 -4.23 10.40 -0.54
N ILE A 112 -4.49 10.46 0.78
CA ILE A 112 -4.79 9.31 1.63
C ILE A 112 -6.03 8.57 1.13
N VAL A 113 -7.09 9.29 0.75
CA VAL A 113 -8.34 8.69 0.25
C VAL A 113 -8.10 8.03 -1.11
N VAL A 114 -7.38 8.70 -1.99
CA VAL A 114 -7.02 8.14 -3.31
C VAL A 114 -6.18 6.88 -3.15
N GLY A 115 -5.20 6.90 -2.24
CA GLY A 115 -4.39 5.73 -1.90
C GLY A 115 -5.25 4.58 -1.35
N GLY A 116 -6.12 4.86 -0.39
CA GLY A 116 -7.05 3.87 0.18
C GLY A 116 -7.97 3.24 -0.85
N LEU A 117 -8.51 4.03 -1.77
CA LEU A 117 -9.33 3.54 -2.89
C LEU A 117 -8.52 2.66 -3.85
N ALA A 118 -7.33 3.11 -4.28
CA ALA A 118 -6.50 2.37 -5.21
C ALA A 118 -6.06 1.03 -4.64
N PHE A 119 -5.54 1.01 -3.41
CA PHE A 119 -5.16 -0.22 -2.73
C PHE A 119 -6.37 -1.10 -2.39
N GLY A 120 -7.52 -0.50 -2.07
CA GLY A 120 -8.76 -1.23 -1.83
C GLY A 120 -9.27 -1.95 -3.07
N LEU A 121 -9.28 -1.26 -4.22
CA LEU A 121 -9.62 -1.88 -5.50
C LEU A 121 -8.64 -3.00 -5.86
N ASN A 122 -7.34 -2.78 -5.66
CA ASN A 122 -6.35 -3.83 -5.89
C ASN A 122 -6.61 -5.05 -4.99
N SER A 123 -6.79 -4.83 -3.68
CA SER A 123 -7.06 -5.89 -2.71
C SER A 123 -8.35 -6.67 -3.03
N ALA A 124 -9.40 -5.99 -3.49
CA ALA A 124 -10.66 -6.62 -3.85
C ALA A 124 -10.50 -7.67 -4.96
N ALA A 125 -9.64 -7.41 -5.96
CA ALA A 125 -9.36 -8.37 -7.02
C ALA A 125 -8.66 -9.64 -6.51
N TYR A 126 -7.80 -9.52 -5.49
CA TYR A 126 -7.14 -10.68 -4.88
C TYR A 126 -8.06 -11.44 -3.92
N ILE A 127 -8.91 -10.74 -3.17
CA ILE A 127 -9.85 -11.38 -2.22
C ILE A 127 -10.99 -12.11 -2.94
N SER A 128 -11.35 -11.67 -4.16
CA SER A 128 -12.47 -12.24 -4.92
C SER A 128 -12.22 -13.63 -5.47
N GLU A 129 -11.00 -14.13 -5.44
CA GLU A 129 -10.62 -15.50 -5.82
C GLU A 129 -10.56 -16.43 -4.63
#